data_60e0aac508937e9958389d83a10cd03d
#
_entry.id   60e0aac508937e9958389d83a10cd03d
#
_cell.length_a   1.000
_cell.length_b   1.000
_cell.length_c   1.000
_cell.angle_alpha   90.00
_cell.angle_beta   90.00
_cell.angle_gamma   90.00
#
_symmetry.space_group_name_H-M   'P 1'
#
loop_
_entity.id
_entity.type
_entity.pdbx_description
1 polymer ?
#
loop_
_entity_poly.entity_id
_entity_poly.type
_entity_poly.pdbx_seq_one_letter_code
_entity_poly.pdbx_strand_id
1 'polypeptide(L)'
;MTRSVEWLLEGQRALRDRFDDVAGAMRRNDKTALDVALFDFEQHLRRWTEAEETALIPAVSRAEIPGRDPRRELRLEYVQLRELTNFIARGRADKAQPSELVGYLENLNRRLSAHENENRSVYYPAAAGSLTEEEWAILEAARPSL
;
A
#
# COMPACT_ATOMS: atom_id res chain seq x y z
N MET A 1 6.43 17.72 12.93
CA MET A 1 5.90 16.97 11.78
C MET A 1 4.64 17.63 11.26
N THR A 2 4.56 17.85 9.95
CA THR A 2 3.39 18.49 9.34
C THR A 2 2.37 17.43 8.90
N ARG A 3 1.17 17.48 9.47
CA ARG A 3 0.05 16.60 9.12
C ARG A 3 -0.65 17.15 7.90
N SER A 4 -0.33 16.63 6.71
CA SER A 4 -0.76 17.17 5.43
C SER A 4 -0.91 16.09 4.38
N VAL A 5 -1.47 16.46 3.21
CA VAL A 5 -1.49 15.57 2.04
C VAL A 5 -0.08 15.13 1.68
N GLU A 6 0.89 16.05 1.71
CA GLU A 6 2.29 15.73 1.39
C GLU A 6 2.84 14.65 2.33
N TRP A 7 2.52 14.73 3.62
CA TRP A 7 2.94 13.72 4.58
C TRP A 7 2.38 12.33 4.24
N LEU A 8 1.09 12.28 3.84
CA LEU A 8 0.44 11.03 3.41
C LEU A 8 1.10 10.48 2.15
N LEU A 9 1.40 11.35 1.18
CA LEU A 9 2.04 10.96 -0.08
C LEU A 9 3.48 10.46 0.16
N GLU A 10 4.20 11.03 1.12
CA GLU A 10 5.53 10.55 1.48
C GLU A 10 5.47 9.14 2.06
N GLY A 11 4.46 8.84 2.88
CA GLY A 11 4.24 7.48 3.38
C GLY A 11 3.95 6.49 2.26
N GLN A 12 3.12 6.90 1.31
CA GLN A 12 2.83 6.11 0.12
C GLN A 12 4.08 5.85 -0.72
N ARG A 13 4.93 6.86 -0.87
CA ARG A 13 6.20 6.74 -1.60
C ARG A 13 7.15 5.78 -0.90
N ALA A 14 7.22 5.82 0.42
CA ALA A 14 8.06 4.90 1.19
C ALA A 14 7.65 3.44 0.98
N LEU A 15 6.35 3.18 0.86
CA LEU A 15 5.85 1.85 0.53
C LEU A 15 6.19 1.47 -0.92
N ARG A 16 6.05 2.41 -1.87
CA ARG A 16 6.42 2.21 -3.28
C ARG A 16 7.90 1.88 -3.42
N ASP A 17 8.76 2.53 -2.68
CA ASP A 17 10.20 2.25 -2.71
C ASP A 17 10.49 0.80 -2.33
N ARG A 18 9.77 0.27 -1.35
CA ARG A 18 9.90 -1.14 -0.97
C ARG A 18 9.39 -2.08 -2.06
N PHE A 19 8.33 -1.70 -2.75
CA PHE A 19 7.87 -2.45 -3.92
C PHE A 19 8.92 -2.45 -5.04
N ASP A 20 9.57 -1.31 -5.26
CA ASP A 20 10.62 -1.19 -6.27
C ASP A 20 11.82 -2.08 -5.97
N ASP A 21 12.13 -2.30 -4.69
CA ASP A 21 13.15 -3.25 -4.28
C ASP A 21 12.76 -4.67 -4.66
N VAL A 22 11.49 -5.04 -4.49
CA VAL A 22 10.97 -6.35 -4.93
C VAL A 22 11.12 -6.50 -6.45
N ALA A 23 10.68 -5.50 -7.19
CA ALA A 23 10.75 -5.52 -8.65
C ALA A 23 12.20 -5.59 -9.14
N GLY A 24 13.10 -4.85 -8.50
CA GLY A 24 14.52 -4.87 -8.83
C GLY A 24 15.17 -6.22 -8.59
N ALA A 25 14.89 -6.83 -7.45
CA ALA A 25 15.42 -8.16 -7.13
C ALA A 25 14.90 -9.22 -8.11
N MET A 26 13.62 -9.12 -8.49
CA MET A 26 13.01 -10.03 -9.46
C MET A 26 13.68 -9.90 -10.82
N ARG A 27 13.92 -8.68 -11.31
CA ARG A 27 14.58 -8.44 -12.59
C ARG A 27 16.01 -9.01 -12.62
N ARG A 28 16.71 -8.93 -11.48
CA ARG A 28 18.08 -9.46 -11.37
C ARG A 28 18.09 -10.98 -11.14
N ASN A 29 16.95 -11.60 -10.98
CA ASN A 29 16.83 -13.02 -10.61
C ASN A 29 17.63 -13.32 -9.32
N ASP A 30 17.66 -12.39 -8.40
CA ASP A 30 18.33 -12.53 -7.11
C ASP A 30 17.33 -13.06 -6.09
N LYS A 31 17.34 -14.37 -5.91
CA LYS A 31 16.33 -15.06 -5.07
C LYS A 31 16.40 -14.64 -3.62
N THR A 32 17.59 -14.51 -3.06
CA THR A 32 17.75 -14.10 -1.65
C THR A 32 17.28 -12.67 -1.45
N ALA A 33 17.69 -11.74 -2.32
CA ALA A 33 17.25 -10.35 -2.25
C ALA A 33 15.74 -10.24 -2.46
N LEU A 34 15.17 -11.03 -3.36
CA LEU A 34 13.73 -11.04 -3.62
C LEU A 34 12.98 -11.49 -2.37
N ASP A 35 13.40 -12.55 -1.72
CA ASP A 35 12.70 -13.07 -0.54
C ASP A 35 12.74 -12.07 0.62
N VAL A 36 13.89 -11.40 0.82
CA VAL A 36 14.02 -10.35 1.85
C VAL A 36 13.15 -9.14 1.52
N ALA A 37 13.23 -8.65 0.29
CA ALA A 37 12.48 -7.47 -0.14
C ALA A 37 10.96 -7.73 -0.09
N LEU A 38 10.53 -8.92 -0.47
CA LEU A 38 9.13 -9.31 -0.49
C LEU A 38 8.57 -9.40 0.94
N PHE A 39 9.33 -9.97 1.86
CA PHE A 39 8.93 -10.02 3.27
C PHE A 39 8.78 -8.60 3.83
N ASP A 40 9.74 -7.73 3.57
CA ASP A 40 9.72 -6.35 4.04
C ASP A 40 8.52 -5.58 3.46
N PHE A 41 8.30 -5.69 2.16
CA PHE A 41 7.16 -5.04 1.50
C PHE A 41 5.83 -5.53 2.08
N GLU A 42 5.67 -6.85 2.25
CA GLU A 42 4.45 -7.44 2.79
C GLU A 42 4.13 -6.91 4.19
N GLN A 43 5.14 -6.81 5.07
CA GLN A 43 4.96 -6.29 6.42
C GLN A 43 4.48 -4.84 6.40
N HIS A 44 5.13 -4.00 5.58
CA HIS A 44 4.77 -2.58 5.49
C HIS A 44 3.42 -2.37 4.83
N LEU A 45 3.10 -3.13 3.78
CA LEU A 45 1.80 -3.07 3.12
C LEU A 45 0.67 -3.41 4.11
N ARG A 46 0.84 -4.47 4.89
CA ARG A 46 -0.16 -4.87 5.88
C ARG A 46 -0.38 -3.79 6.92
N ARG A 47 0.69 -3.31 7.51
CA ARG A 47 0.61 -2.28 8.57
C ARG A 47 -0.02 -1.00 8.05
N TRP A 48 0.39 -0.55 6.87
CA TRP A 48 -0.12 0.69 6.30
C TRP A 48 -1.59 0.56 5.89
N THR A 49 -1.98 -0.53 5.24
CA THR A 49 -3.39 -0.73 4.84
C THR A 49 -4.30 -0.92 6.05
N GLU A 50 -3.85 -1.59 7.10
CA GLU A 50 -4.62 -1.71 8.34
C GLU A 50 -4.82 -0.35 9.01
N ALA A 51 -3.79 0.49 9.01
CA ALA A 51 -3.89 1.85 9.55
C ALA A 51 -4.85 2.70 8.73
N GLU A 52 -4.80 2.59 7.39
CA GLU A 52 -5.74 3.30 6.52
C GLU A 52 -7.18 2.81 6.72
N GLU A 53 -7.39 1.53 6.91
CA GLU A 53 -8.74 1.03 7.23
C GLU A 53 -9.28 1.65 8.52
N THR A 54 -8.42 1.79 9.52
CA THR A 54 -8.84 2.29 10.84
C THR A 54 -8.97 3.81 10.88
N ALA A 55 -8.14 4.55 10.15
CA ALA A 55 -8.05 6.00 10.23
C ALA A 55 -8.51 6.72 8.97
N LEU A 56 -8.06 6.29 7.79
CA LEU A 56 -8.36 6.96 6.53
C LEU A 56 -9.82 6.78 6.13
N ILE A 57 -10.33 5.55 6.17
CA ILE A 57 -11.71 5.26 5.75
C ILE A 57 -12.74 6.07 6.54
N PRO A 58 -12.67 6.15 7.89
CA PRO A 58 -13.60 6.99 8.62
C PRO A 58 -13.51 8.48 8.23
N ALA A 59 -12.29 8.99 8.01
CA ALA A 59 -12.07 10.37 7.64
C ALA A 59 -12.68 10.72 6.29
N VAL A 60 -12.44 9.90 5.26
CA VAL A 60 -12.99 10.14 3.92
C VAL A 60 -14.49 9.89 3.88
N SER A 61 -15.01 8.99 4.72
CA SER A 61 -16.46 8.78 4.84
C SER A 61 -17.15 10.00 5.41
N ARG A 62 -16.55 10.66 6.41
CA ARG A 62 -17.08 11.91 6.97
C ARG A 62 -17.03 13.07 5.97
N ALA A 63 -16.06 13.05 5.07
CA ALA A 63 -15.91 14.08 4.05
C ALA A 63 -17.00 14.04 2.98
N GLU A 64 -17.74 12.95 2.89
CA GLU A 64 -18.88 12.78 1.97
C GLU A 64 -18.53 13.11 0.51
N ILE A 65 -17.58 12.35 -0.06
CA ILE A 65 -17.15 12.54 -1.43
C ILE A 65 -18.28 12.12 -2.39
N PRO A 66 -18.79 13.04 -3.25
CA PRO A 66 -19.90 12.70 -4.15
C PRO A 66 -19.61 11.51 -5.05
N GLY A 67 -20.58 10.59 -5.16
CA GLY A 67 -20.48 9.43 -6.04
C GLY A 67 -19.51 8.35 -5.59
N ARG A 68 -18.99 8.44 -4.36
CA ARG A 68 -18.01 7.48 -3.83
C ARG A 68 -18.54 6.76 -2.60
N ASP A 69 -18.15 5.49 -2.49
CA ASP A 69 -18.33 4.70 -1.28
C ASP A 69 -16.93 4.28 -0.80
N PRO A 70 -16.24 5.15 -0.03
CA PRO A 70 -14.84 4.89 0.35
C PRO A 70 -14.64 3.60 1.14
N ARG A 71 -15.60 3.28 2.01
CA ARG A 71 -15.51 2.07 2.83
C ARG A 71 -15.43 0.83 1.97
N ARG A 72 -16.31 0.73 0.98
CA ARG A 72 -16.35 -0.41 0.07
C ARG A 72 -15.16 -0.41 -0.88
N GLU A 73 -14.91 0.72 -1.51
CA GLU A 73 -13.87 0.85 -2.55
C GLU A 73 -12.47 0.61 -1.99
N LEU A 74 -12.14 1.29 -0.87
CA LEU A 74 -10.81 1.17 -0.27
C LEU A 74 -10.57 -0.21 0.35
N ARG A 75 -11.57 -0.77 1.03
CA ARG A 75 -11.43 -2.12 1.58
C ARG A 75 -11.16 -3.15 0.50
N LEU A 76 -11.86 -3.06 -0.62
CA LEU A 76 -11.64 -3.96 -1.74
C LEU A 76 -10.22 -3.81 -2.29
N GLU A 77 -9.72 -2.58 -2.45
CA GLU A 77 -8.36 -2.34 -2.91
C GLU A 77 -7.34 -2.94 -1.94
N TYR A 78 -7.50 -2.74 -0.64
CA TYR A 78 -6.57 -3.29 0.36
C TYR A 78 -6.54 -4.81 0.31
N VAL A 79 -7.70 -5.46 0.23
CA VAL A 79 -7.79 -6.93 0.14
C VAL A 79 -7.06 -7.43 -1.11
N GLN A 80 -7.30 -6.80 -2.26
CA GLN A 80 -6.67 -7.21 -3.52
C GLN A 80 -5.14 -7.05 -3.48
N LEU A 81 -4.66 -5.94 -2.92
CA LEU A 81 -3.22 -5.71 -2.79
C LEU A 81 -2.57 -6.76 -1.89
N ARG A 82 -3.18 -7.03 -0.75
CA ARG A 82 -2.67 -8.03 0.20
C ARG A 82 -2.72 -9.44 -0.36
N GLU A 83 -3.80 -9.81 -1.04
CA GLU A 83 -3.94 -11.15 -1.63
C GLU A 83 -2.92 -11.41 -2.73
N LEU A 84 -2.69 -10.44 -3.62
CA LEU A 84 -1.68 -10.58 -4.65
C LEU A 84 -0.28 -10.70 -4.05
N THR A 85 0.03 -9.89 -3.05
CA THR A 85 1.32 -9.95 -2.37
C THR A 85 1.52 -11.31 -1.70
N ASN A 86 0.50 -11.81 -1.01
CA ASN A 86 0.53 -13.14 -0.38
C ASN A 86 0.72 -14.25 -1.41
N PHE A 87 0.07 -14.16 -2.55
CA PHE A 87 0.19 -15.14 -3.61
C PHE A 87 1.64 -15.24 -4.09
N ILE A 88 2.27 -14.09 -4.32
CA ILE A 88 3.68 -14.04 -4.75
C ILE A 88 4.59 -14.61 -3.65
N ALA A 89 4.34 -14.23 -2.40
CA ALA A 89 5.13 -14.69 -1.26
C ALA A 89 5.04 -16.22 -1.08
N ARG A 90 3.85 -16.79 -1.23
CA ARG A 90 3.65 -18.24 -1.19
C ARG A 90 4.35 -18.94 -2.34
N GLY A 91 4.30 -18.36 -3.55
CA GLY A 91 5.02 -18.88 -4.69
C GLY A 91 6.51 -19.00 -4.40
N ARG A 92 7.10 -17.96 -3.80
CA ARG A 92 8.51 -18.01 -3.40
C ARG A 92 8.76 -19.01 -2.28
N ALA A 93 7.88 -19.10 -1.30
CA ALA A 93 7.99 -20.10 -0.22
C ALA A 93 7.97 -21.54 -0.80
N ASP A 94 7.19 -21.75 -1.85
CA ASP A 94 7.12 -23.00 -2.58
C ASP A 94 8.23 -23.15 -3.64
N LYS A 95 9.20 -22.23 -3.62
CA LYS A 95 10.37 -22.21 -4.48
C LYS A 95 10.09 -22.00 -5.97
N ALA A 96 8.99 -21.34 -6.31
CA ALA A 96 8.75 -20.89 -7.68
C ALA A 96 9.89 -19.97 -8.13
N GLN A 97 10.30 -20.13 -9.38
CA GLN A 97 11.35 -19.27 -9.93
C GLN A 97 10.83 -17.84 -10.07
N PRO A 98 11.68 -16.81 -9.88
CA PRO A 98 11.23 -15.42 -10.05
C PRO A 98 10.53 -15.18 -11.39
N SER A 99 11.01 -15.79 -12.48
CA SER A 99 10.40 -15.65 -13.81
C SER A 99 8.95 -16.13 -13.87
N GLU A 100 8.57 -17.10 -13.03
CA GLU A 100 7.20 -17.61 -12.96
C GLU A 100 6.25 -16.63 -12.27
N LEU A 101 6.78 -15.66 -11.53
CA LEU A 101 6.00 -14.73 -10.73
C LEU A 101 5.91 -13.32 -11.33
N VAL A 102 6.61 -13.06 -12.44
CA VAL A 102 6.67 -11.73 -13.08
C VAL A 102 5.29 -11.20 -13.43
N GLY A 103 4.43 -12.02 -14.02
CA GLY A 103 3.08 -11.59 -14.40
C GLY A 103 2.24 -11.15 -13.21
N TYR A 104 2.38 -11.85 -12.09
CA TYR A 104 1.67 -11.49 -10.85
C TYR A 104 2.21 -10.19 -10.25
N LEU A 105 3.53 -10.00 -10.33
CA LEU A 105 4.13 -8.75 -9.86
C LEU A 105 3.69 -7.56 -10.72
N GLU A 106 3.61 -7.74 -12.03
CA GLU A 106 3.09 -6.70 -12.93
C GLU A 106 1.65 -6.35 -12.61
N ASN A 107 0.80 -7.33 -12.30
CA ASN A 107 -0.57 -7.10 -11.88
C ASN A 107 -0.62 -6.33 -10.55
N LEU A 108 0.21 -6.72 -9.59
CA LEU A 108 0.33 -6.02 -8.31
C LEU A 108 0.75 -4.56 -8.54
N ASN A 109 1.72 -4.32 -9.43
CA ASN A 109 2.16 -2.96 -9.75
C ASN A 109 1.03 -2.11 -10.32
N ARG A 110 0.24 -2.65 -11.25
CA ARG A 110 -0.91 -1.92 -11.82
C ARG A 110 -1.92 -1.54 -10.75
N ARG A 111 -2.24 -2.46 -9.86
CA ARG A 111 -3.19 -2.19 -8.77
C ARG A 111 -2.65 -1.20 -7.76
N LEU A 112 -1.37 -1.32 -7.43
CA LEU A 112 -0.72 -0.38 -6.52
C LEU A 112 -0.69 1.03 -7.12
N SER A 113 -0.36 1.15 -8.40
CA SER A 113 -0.36 2.43 -9.12
C SER A 113 -1.75 3.07 -9.17
N ALA A 114 -2.79 2.27 -9.43
CA ALA A 114 -4.16 2.75 -9.46
C ALA A 114 -4.58 3.26 -8.08
N HIS A 115 -4.23 2.53 -7.02
CA HIS A 115 -4.51 2.92 -5.65
C HIS A 115 -3.79 4.22 -5.28
N GLU A 116 -2.51 4.34 -5.65
CA GLU A 116 -1.72 5.55 -5.43
C GLU A 116 -2.35 6.77 -6.11
N ASN A 117 -2.81 6.61 -7.35
CA ASN A 117 -3.44 7.70 -8.09
C ASN A 117 -4.77 8.14 -7.46
N GLU A 118 -5.60 7.19 -7.03
CA GLU A 118 -6.85 7.49 -6.34
C GLU A 118 -6.60 8.22 -5.02
N ASN A 119 -5.61 7.80 -4.25
CA ASN A 119 -5.25 8.46 -3.01
C ASN A 119 -4.80 9.90 -3.25
N ARG A 120 -3.94 10.11 -4.25
CA ARG A 120 -3.43 11.43 -4.58
C ARG A 120 -4.54 12.37 -5.04
N SER A 121 -5.43 11.88 -5.89
CA SER A 121 -6.45 12.70 -6.55
C SER A 121 -7.70 12.91 -5.69
N VAL A 122 -8.07 11.93 -4.87
CA VAL A 122 -9.38 11.91 -4.21
C VAL A 122 -9.26 11.75 -2.69
N TYR A 123 -8.69 10.63 -2.22
CA TYR A 123 -8.83 10.26 -0.83
C TYR A 123 -7.93 11.05 0.13
N TYR A 124 -6.67 11.25 -0.19
CA TYR A 124 -5.76 12.00 0.68
C TYR A 124 -6.15 13.47 0.80
N PRO A 125 -6.52 14.18 -0.29
CA PRO A 125 -7.03 15.54 -0.14
C PRO A 125 -8.29 15.62 0.74
N ALA A 126 -9.23 14.69 0.57
CA ALA A 126 -10.44 14.66 1.38
C ALA A 126 -10.13 14.33 2.85
N ALA A 127 -9.22 13.39 3.09
CA ALA A 127 -8.86 12.95 4.44
C ALA A 127 -8.12 14.02 5.23
N ALA A 128 -7.22 14.76 4.60
CA ALA A 128 -6.34 15.70 5.30
C ALA A 128 -7.12 16.73 6.13
N GLY A 129 -8.31 17.14 5.65
CA GLY A 129 -9.16 18.08 6.38
C GLY A 129 -10.12 17.43 7.38
N SER A 130 -10.18 16.10 7.42
CA SER A 130 -11.17 15.35 8.20
C SER A 130 -10.56 14.43 9.27
N LEU A 131 -9.27 14.16 9.19
CA LEU A 131 -8.59 13.26 10.13
C LEU A 131 -8.56 13.87 11.54
N THR A 132 -8.97 13.08 12.52
CA THR A 132 -8.87 13.46 13.93
C THR A 132 -7.45 13.29 14.44
N GLU A 133 -7.15 13.83 15.63
CA GLU A 133 -5.84 13.63 16.28
C GLU A 133 -5.52 12.14 16.46
N GLU A 134 -6.49 11.36 16.90
CA GLU A 134 -6.32 9.92 17.09
C GLU A 134 -6.01 9.22 15.76
N GLU A 135 -6.74 9.59 14.71
CA GLU A 135 -6.55 8.99 13.38
C GLU A 135 -5.18 9.33 12.81
N TRP A 136 -4.73 10.59 12.96
CA TRP A 136 -3.36 10.97 12.58
C TRP A 136 -2.33 10.15 13.35
N ALA A 137 -2.53 9.94 14.64
CA ALA A 137 -1.60 9.15 15.47
C ALA A 137 -1.51 7.69 14.99
N ILE A 138 -2.64 7.10 14.57
CA ILE A 138 -2.66 5.74 14.02
C ILE A 138 -1.81 5.65 12.75
N LEU A 139 -1.97 6.61 11.84
CA LEU A 139 -1.19 6.66 10.60
C LEU A 139 0.30 6.90 10.88
N GLU A 140 0.61 7.79 11.82
CA GLU A 140 2.00 8.07 12.21
C GLU A 140 2.70 6.82 12.75
N ALA A 141 2.00 6.01 13.55
CA ALA A 141 2.56 4.79 14.13
C ALA A 141 2.83 3.70 13.09
N ALA A 142 2.07 3.70 11.99
CA ALA A 142 2.16 2.67 10.94
C ALA A 142 2.99 3.10 9.73
N ARG A 143 3.34 4.38 9.63
CA ARG A 143 4.00 4.92 8.45
C ARG A 143 5.33 4.23 8.17
N PRO A 144 5.55 3.74 6.92
CA PRO A 144 6.84 3.20 6.55
C PRO A 144 7.92 4.27 6.66
N SER A 145 9.09 3.90 7.17
CA SER A 145 10.23 4.81 7.22
C SER A 145 10.88 4.92 5.84
N LEU A 146 11.34 6.07 5.54
CA LEU A 146 12.08 6.34 4.29
C LEU A 146 13.50 5.75 4.33
#